data_5e8ad9444d5ba922e0f24ff5d6941a64
#
_entry.id   5e8ad9444d5ba922e0f24ff5d6941a64
#
_cell.length_a   1.000
_cell.length_b   1.000
_cell.length_c   1.000
_cell.angle_alpha   90.00
_cell.angle_beta   90.00
_cell.angle_gamma   90.00
#
_symmetry.space_group_name_H-M   'P 1'
#
loop_
_entity.id
_entity.type
_entity.pdbx_description
1 polymer ?
#
loop_
_entity_poly.entity_id
_entity_poly.type
_entity_poly.pdbx_seq_one_letter_code
_entity_poly.pdbx_strand_id
1 'polypeptide(L)'
;MLQTPLFADHSRHWRDNRYVYPVVSRRSRGLSIGINLNPDGACNFDCSYCCVDRTVPATVKVVDLDAIRAELAAILPLAKDGRIWEAKPFDIAPEALRRANDVAFSGDGEPTSYPRFAEACQLVADLLVWHDLPLKIVVITNATLLHRPEVEAGLAILDQHRGEVWAKLDAGTEPYYQLVDRSKVPFQRILDNLLLCGKRRTLTIQTMFARVDGQVPPTAEIDAWVGRLTHLRDQGASIGLIQVYTVARATAEATVTALTAAELEAIAAPVRAAGLPIAVFPGNA
;
A
#
# COMPACT_ATOMS: atom_id res chain seq x y z
N MET A 1 -16.16 16.72 -9.40
CA MET A 1 -16.27 16.04 -8.09
C MET A 1 -15.52 16.86 -7.08
N LEU A 2 -16.13 17.17 -5.93
CA LEU A 2 -15.48 17.96 -4.87
C LEU A 2 -14.21 17.20 -4.42
N GLN A 3 -13.05 17.88 -4.48
CA GLN A 3 -11.83 17.41 -3.83
C GLN A 3 -12.16 17.21 -2.35
N THR A 4 -12.29 15.98 -1.92
CA THR A 4 -12.56 15.71 -0.51
C THR A 4 -11.23 15.86 0.23
N PRO A 5 -11.07 16.82 1.15
CA PRO A 5 -9.82 17.05 1.90
C PRO A 5 -9.25 15.77 2.53
N LEU A 6 -10.13 14.81 2.84
CA LEU A 6 -9.80 13.48 3.37
C LEU A 6 -8.80 12.66 2.56
N PHE A 7 -8.71 12.88 1.23
CA PHE A 7 -7.79 12.12 0.38
C PHE A 7 -6.53 12.92 0.02
N ALA A 8 -6.56 14.24 0.24
CA ALA A 8 -5.44 15.12 -0.02
C ALA A 8 -4.43 15.16 1.13
N ASP A 9 -4.93 15.06 2.36
CA ASP A 9 -4.10 14.99 3.56
C ASP A 9 -4.08 13.56 4.11
N HIS A 10 -2.93 12.90 4.01
CA HIS A 10 -2.62 11.68 4.72
C HIS A 10 -1.51 11.97 5.72
N SER A 11 -1.76 12.96 6.58
CA SER A 11 -0.91 13.17 7.73
C SER A 11 -0.74 11.83 8.47
N ARG A 12 0.50 11.40 8.65
CA ARG A 12 0.81 10.21 9.44
C ARG A 12 0.88 10.55 10.92
N HIS A 13 0.24 11.66 11.28
CA HIS A 13 0.13 12.13 12.65
C HIS A 13 -1.32 11.99 13.10
N TRP A 14 -1.51 11.31 14.20
CA TRP A 14 -2.78 11.23 14.87
C TRP A 14 -2.57 11.52 16.35
N ARG A 15 -3.00 12.72 16.81
CA ARG A 15 -2.75 13.17 18.18
C ARG A 15 -1.24 13.09 18.49
N ASP A 16 -0.87 12.41 19.57
CA ASP A 16 0.52 12.21 20.00
C ASP A 16 1.14 10.90 19.51
N ASN A 17 0.43 10.17 18.62
CA ASN A 17 0.91 8.91 18.07
C ASN A 17 2.14 9.10 17.19
N ARG A 18 3.07 8.14 17.28
CA ARG A 18 4.33 8.12 16.52
C ARG A 18 4.30 7.14 15.35
N TYR A 19 3.50 6.10 15.47
CA TYR A 19 3.49 4.96 14.55
C TYR A 19 2.12 4.67 13.95
N VAL A 20 1.03 4.88 14.72
CA VAL A 20 -0.32 4.48 14.33
C VAL A 20 -1.13 5.70 13.95
N TYR A 21 -1.71 5.67 12.74
CA TYR A 21 -2.47 6.78 12.19
C TYR A 21 -3.69 6.29 11.38
N PRO A 22 -4.86 6.89 11.55
CA PRO A 22 -6.04 6.58 10.76
C PRO A 22 -6.04 7.38 9.45
N VAL A 23 -6.51 6.75 8.38
CA VAL A 23 -6.76 7.42 7.10
C VAL A 23 -8.04 6.88 6.46
N VAL A 24 -8.78 7.72 5.73
CA VAL A 24 -9.83 7.24 4.84
C VAL A 24 -9.20 6.86 3.52
N SER A 25 -9.18 5.56 3.22
CA SER A 25 -8.50 5.01 2.06
C SER A 25 -9.47 4.80 0.89
N ARG A 26 -9.13 5.36 -0.28
CA ARG A 26 -9.88 5.15 -1.53
C ARG A 26 -9.84 3.69 -1.96
N ARG A 27 -8.69 3.03 -1.81
CA ARG A 27 -8.48 1.62 -2.21
C ARG A 27 -9.14 0.65 -1.25
N SER A 28 -9.08 0.94 0.05
CA SER A 28 -9.78 0.17 1.08
C SER A 28 -11.28 0.50 1.13
N ARG A 29 -11.71 1.67 0.62
CA ARG A 29 -13.10 2.17 0.67
C ARG A 29 -13.63 2.33 2.09
N GLY A 30 -12.84 2.89 2.98
CA GLY A 30 -13.19 3.14 4.37
C GLY A 30 -11.98 3.54 5.20
N LEU A 31 -12.12 3.44 6.51
CA LEU A 31 -11.02 3.69 7.44
C LEU A 31 -9.99 2.56 7.33
N SER A 32 -8.76 2.95 7.11
CA SER A 32 -7.56 2.12 7.23
C SER A 32 -6.71 2.67 8.37
N ILE A 33 -6.30 1.83 9.31
CA ILE A 33 -5.43 2.22 10.40
C ILE A 33 -4.00 1.85 10.00
N GLY A 34 -3.20 2.84 9.61
CA GLY A 34 -1.82 2.64 9.19
C GLY A 34 -0.88 2.42 10.38
N ILE A 35 0.09 1.54 10.19
CA ILE A 35 1.21 1.33 11.12
C ILE A 35 2.51 1.58 10.35
N ASN A 36 3.25 2.60 10.76
CA ASN A 36 4.53 2.96 10.18
C ASN A 36 5.68 2.23 10.89
N LEU A 37 6.24 1.21 10.24
CA LEU A 37 7.40 0.46 10.72
C LEU A 37 8.74 1.07 10.23
N ASN A 38 8.69 2.18 9.50
CA ASN A 38 9.87 2.88 8.98
C ASN A 38 9.77 4.39 9.28
N PRO A 39 9.66 4.78 10.56
CA PRO A 39 9.52 6.20 10.92
C PRO A 39 10.77 7.01 10.61
N ASP A 40 11.88 6.34 10.31
CA ASP A 40 13.14 6.91 9.82
C ASP A 40 13.13 7.20 8.31
N GLY A 41 12.05 6.85 7.59
CA GLY A 41 11.94 7.01 6.15
C GLY A 41 12.78 6.03 5.34
N ALA A 42 13.42 5.03 5.98
CA ALA A 42 14.27 4.08 5.27
C ALA A 42 13.44 3.20 4.31
N CYS A 43 13.82 3.23 3.04
CA CYS A 43 13.24 2.42 1.98
C CYS A 43 14.33 2.00 1.01
N ASN A 44 14.19 0.81 0.41
CA ASN A 44 15.09 0.34 -0.65
C ASN A 44 14.57 0.66 -2.06
N PHE A 45 13.47 1.44 -2.15
CA PHE A 45 13.00 2.14 -3.34
C PHE A 45 13.18 3.65 -3.16
N ASP A 46 13.36 4.35 -4.27
CA ASP A 46 13.35 5.81 -4.36
C ASP A 46 12.36 6.26 -5.44
N CYS A 47 11.11 5.86 -5.26
CA CYS A 47 10.07 6.05 -6.27
C CYS A 47 9.88 7.53 -6.61
N SER A 48 9.86 7.86 -7.90
CA SER A 48 9.64 9.21 -8.42
C SER A 48 8.31 9.84 -7.96
N TYR A 49 7.33 9.00 -7.67
CA TYR A 49 5.98 9.39 -7.18
C TYR A 49 5.86 9.33 -5.65
N CYS A 50 6.96 9.15 -4.92
CA CYS A 50 6.90 9.05 -3.46
C CYS A 50 6.39 10.34 -2.84
N CYS A 51 5.47 10.23 -1.87
CA CYS A 51 4.96 11.37 -1.11
C CYS A 51 5.69 11.56 0.23
N VAL A 52 6.76 10.78 0.49
CA VAL A 52 7.57 10.90 1.69
C VAL A 52 8.70 11.89 1.41
N ASP A 53 8.71 12.98 2.16
CA ASP A 53 9.81 13.94 2.12
C ASP A 53 11.00 13.40 2.94
N ARG A 54 12.01 12.89 2.24
CA ARG A 54 13.24 12.37 2.86
C ARG A 54 14.29 13.45 3.14
N THR A 55 14.01 14.70 2.82
CA THR A 55 14.89 15.83 3.15
C THR A 55 14.71 16.27 4.60
N VAL A 56 13.55 15.96 5.20
CA VAL A 56 13.25 16.23 6.61
C VAL A 56 13.86 15.12 7.46
N PRO A 57 14.75 15.45 8.42
CA PRO A 57 15.30 14.44 9.32
C PRO A 57 14.21 13.75 10.14
N ALA A 58 14.27 12.42 10.22
CA ALA A 58 13.36 11.64 11.02
C ALA A 58 13.51 11.97 12.51
N THR A 59 12.41 12.24 13.17
CA THR A 59 12.36 12.49 14.63
C THR A 59 12.36 11.18 15.43
N VAL A 60 11.86 10.10 14.83
CA VAL A 60 11.82 8.74 15.40
C VAL A 60 12.67 7.83 14.52
N LYS A 61 13.68 7.17 15.10
CA LYS A 61 14.62 6.32 14.37
C LYS A 61 14.51 4.83 14.70
N VAL A 62 13.83 4.50 15.77
CA VAL A 62 13.69 3.13 16.26
C VAL A 62 12.22 2.85 16.50
N VAL A 63 11.76 1.70 16.03
CA VAL A 63 10.39 1.25 16.25
C VAL A 63 10.27 0.62 17.63
N ASP A 64 9.29 1.12 18.39
CA ASP A 64 8.90 0.60 19.71
C ASP A 64 7.56 -0.13 19.58
N LEU A 65 7.58 -1.46 19.71
CA LEU A 65 6.38 -2.29 19.61
C LEU A 65 5.41 -2.08 20.77
N ASP A 66 5.88 -1.70 21.95
CA ASP A 66 5.00 -1.41 23.09
C ASP A 66 4.26 -0.09 22.87
N ALA A 67 4.91 0.90 22.28
CA ALA A 67 4.24 2.13 21.85
C ALA A 67 3.21 1.85 20.73
N ILE A 68 3.53 1.03 19.73
CA ILE A 68 2.57 0.61 18.69
C ILE A 68 1.37 -0.10 19.36
N ARG A 69 1.61 -0.98 20.32
CA ARG A 69 0.55 -1.67 21.08
C ARG A 69 -0.37 -0.67 21.77
N ALA A 70 0.18 0.30 22.49
CA ALA A 70 -0.58 1.30 23.22
C ALA A 70 -1.40 2.20 22.27
N GLU A 71 -0.76 2.68 21.20
CA GLU A 71 -1.39 3.53 20.20
C GLU A 71 -2.54 2.80 19.46
N LEU A 72 -2.31 1.55 19.07
CA LEU A 72 -3.31 0.73 18.40
C LEU A 72 -4.47 0.38 19.34
N ALA A 73 -4.18 0.00 20.59
CA ALA A 73 -5.20 -0.27 21.60
C ALA A 73 -6.07 0.96 21.92
N ALA A 74 -5.53 2.16 21.77
CA ALA A 74 -6.29 3.41 21.97
C ALA A 74 -7.21 3.73 20.78
N ILE A 75 -6.83 3.41 19.54
CA ILE A 75 -7.61 3.77 18.34
C ILE A 75 -8.65 2.71 17.96
N LEU A 76 -8.39 1.42 18.18
CA LEU A 76 -9.30 0.33 17.83
C LEU A 76 -10.71 0.47 18.42
N PRO A 77 -10.90 0.82 19.72
CA PRO A 77 -12.23 1.08 20.27
C PRO A 77 -12.94 2.23 19.58
N LEU A 78 -12.23 3.32 19.22
CA LEU A 78 -12.81 4.46 18.51
C LEU A 78 -13.31 4.08 17.11
N ALA A 79 -12.58 3.17 16.46
CA ALA A 79 -12.98 2.63 15.16
C ALA A 79 -14.17 1.66 15.27
N LYS A 80 -14.22 0.86 16.37
CA LYS A 80 -15.27 -0.11 16.62
C LYS A 80 -16.62 0.54 16.89
N ASP A 81 -16.64 1.54 17.76
CA ASP A 81 -17.88 2.20 18.21
C ASP A 81 -18.26 3.44 17.35
N GLY A 82 -17.46 3.75 16.36
CA GLY A 82 -17.73 4.84 15.41
C GLY A 82 -17.32 6.23 15.88
N ARG A 83 -16.83 6.41 17.11
CA ARG A 83 -16.37 7.71 17.64
C ARG A 83 -15.22 8.34 16.85
N ILE A 84 -14.51 7.55 16.05
CA ILE A 84 -13.48 8.07 15.15
C ILE A 84 -14.06 9.09 14.15
N TRP A 85 -15.33 8.93 13.75
CA TRP A 85 -16.02 9.79 12.80
C TRP A 85 -16.49 11.13 13.41
N GLU A 86 -16.37 11.30 14.72
CA GLU A 86 -16.63 12.56 15.40
C GLU A 86 -15.37 13.45 15.42
N ALA A 87 -14.21 12.86 15.17
CA ALA A 87 -12.94 13.57 15.18
C ALA A 87 -12.58 14.14 13.80
N LYS A 88 -11.98 15.34 13.78
CA LYS A 88 -11.41 15.92 12.54
C LYS A 88 -10.17 15.14 12.11
N PRO A 89 -9.98 14.96 10.81
CA PRO A 89 -10.77 15.40 9.67
C PRO A 89 -11.86 14.40 9.25
N PHE A 90 -12.16 13.34 10.04
CA PHE A 90 -13.04 12.23 9.66
C PHE A 90 -14.54 12.58 9.76
N ASP A 91 -14.90 13.64 10.47
CA ASP A 91 -16.27 14.15 10.62
C ASP A 91 -16.95 14.51 9.29
N ILE A 92 -16.15 14.86 8.26
CA ILE A 92 -16.64 15.16 6.90
C ILE A 92 -16.70 13.93 5.98
N ALA A 93 -16.36 12.73 6.49
CA ALA A 93 -16.38 11.53 5.67
C ALA A 93 -17.80 11.19 5.21
N PRO A 94 -18.02 10.88 3.91
CA PRO A 94 -19.29 10.37 3.44
C PRO A 94 -19.67 9.09 4.20
N GLU A 95 -20.97 8.92 4.50
CA GLU A 95 -21.46 7.77 5.27
C GLU A 95 -21.06 6.42 4.65
N ALA A 96 -21.05 6.33 3.32
CA ALA A 96 -20.63 5.14 2.59
C ALA A 96 -19.17 4.71 2.85
N LEU A 97 -18.34 5.61 3.39
CA LEU A 97 -16.95 5.36 3.77
C LEU A 97 -16.77 5.21 5.30
N ARG A 98 -17.82 5.43 6.10
CA ARG A 98 -17.77 5.35 7.57
C ARG A 98 -17.80 3.92 8.07
N ARG A 99 -16.77 3.16 7.70
CA ARG A 99 -16.55 1.80 8.19
C ARG A 99 -15.05 1.56 8.36
N ALA A 100 -14.65 0.85 9.40
CA ALA A 100 -13.30 0.37 9.56
C ALA A 100 -13.10 -0.89 8.69
N ASN A 101 -12.08 -0.91 7.86
CA ASN A 101 -11.84 -2.00 6.91
C ASN A 101 -10.57 -2.79 7.21
N ASP A 102 -9.51 -2.11 7.58
CA ASP A 102 -8.22 -2.77 7.79
C ASP A 102 -7.30 -2.05 8.77
N VAL A 103 -6.32 -2.80 9.26
CA VAL A 103 -5.07 -2.30 9.83
C VAL A 103 -3.98 -2.58 8.80
N ALA A 104 -3.24 -1.55 8.38
CA ALA A 104 -2.28 -1.67 7.29
C ALA A 104 -0.85 -1.38 7.74
N PHE A 105 0.06 -2.33 7.58
CA PHE A 105 1.48 -2.04 7.60
C PHE A 105 1.85 -1.24 6.36
N SER A 106 1.96 0.07 6.56
CA SER A 106 2.23 1.06 5.52
C SER A 106 2.90 2.26 6.15
N GLY A 107 3.57 3.09 5.41
CA GLY A 107 4.22 4.23 6.05
C GLY A 107 5.28 4.90 5.18
N ASP A 108 6.39 5.27 5.79
CA ASP A 108 7.44 6.05 5.16
C ASP A 108 8.49 5.21 4.44
N GLY A 109 8.40 3.87 4.55
CA GLY A 109 9.35 2.96 3.91
C GLY A 109 8.75 1.60 3.58
N GLU A 110 9.60 0.57 3.52
CA GLU A 110 9.23 -0.81 3.24
C GLU A 110 9.00 -1.58 4.55
N PRO A 111 7.75 -1.94 4.90
CA PRO A 111 7.45 -2.54 6.20
C PRO A 111 8.13 -3.90 6.41
N THR A 112 8.34 -4.69 5.34
CA THR A 112 9.00 -5.99 5.44
C THR A 112 10.51 -5.91 5.70
N SER A 113 11.08 -4.69 5.68
CA SER A 113 12.48 -4.46 6.09
C SER A 113 12.65 -4.40 7.61
N TYR A 114 11.56 -4.25 8.36
CA TYR A 114 11.63 -4.19 9.82
C TYR A 114 12.05 -5.55 10.40
N PRO A 115 13.15 -5.62 11.21
CA PRO A 115 13.70 -6.90 11.65
C PRO A 115 12.76 -7.74 12.50
N ARG A 116 11.81 -7.09 13.21
CA ARG A 116 10.81 -7.76 14.06
C ARG A 116 9.43 -7.77 13.38
N PHE A 117 9.38 -7.89 12.05
CA PHE A 117 8.14 -7.83 11.28
C PHE A 117 7.11 -8.90 11.73
N ALA A 118 7.55 -10.14 11.98
CA ALA A 118 6.68 -11.21 12.45
C ALA A 118 6.06 -10.90 13.82
N GLU A 119 6.84 -10.30 14.74
CA GLU A 119 6.33 -9.87 16.04
C GLU A 119 5.29 -8.74 15.91
N ALA A 120 5.52 -7.80 14.98
CA ALA A 120 4.55 -6.76 14.68
C ALA A 120 3.25 -7.35 14.11
N CYS A 121 3.34 -8.35 13.22
CA CYS A 121 2.18 -9.07 12.69
C CYS A 121 1.39 -9.75 13.81
N GLN A 122 2.07 -10.46 14.73
CA GLN A 122 1.42 -11.12 15.85
C GLN A 122 0.75 -10.12 16.79
N LEU A 123 1.43 -9.01 17.10
CA LEU A 123 0.88 -7.94 17.94
C LEU A 123 -0.45 -7.41 17.39
N VAL A 124 -0.51 -7.14 16.09
CA VAL A 124 -1.74 -6.63 15.44
C VAL A 124 -2.84 -7.70 15.49
N ALA A 125 -2.51 -8.95 15.15
CA ALA A 125 -3.45 -10.07 15.19
C ALA A 125 -4.06 -10.24 16.59
N ASP A 126 -3.23 -10.26 17.64
CA ASP A 126 -3.66 -10.39 19.03
C ASP A 126 -4.61 -9.27 19.45
N LEU A 127 -4.29 -8.02 19.09
CA LEU A 127 -5.13 -6.86 19.41
C LEU A 127 -6.48 -6.89 18.69
N LEU A 128 -6.52 -7.31 17.44
CA LEU A 128 -7.79 -7.43 16.70
C LEU A 128 -8.68 -8.52 17.32
N VAL A 129 -8.08 -9.65 17.73
CA VAL A 129 -8.81 -10.70 18.46
C VAL A 129 -9.28 -10.19 19.81
N TRP A 130 -8.43 -9.54 20.60
CA TRP A 130 -8.78 -8.98 21.91
C TRP A 130 -9.94 -7.99 21.85
N HIS A 131 -9.94 -7.11 20.83
CA HIS A 131 -11.01 -6.13 20.66
C HIS A 131 -12.24 -6.67 19.93
N ASP A 132 -12.24 -7.94 19.53
CA ASP A 132 -13.30 -8.55 18.70
C ASP A 132 -13.60 -7.67 17.47
N LEU A 133 -12.54 -7.38 16.69
CA LEU A 133 -12.61 -6.57 15.48
C LEU A 133 -12.18 -7.40 14.28
N PRO A 134 -13.12 -7.83 13.41
CA PRO A 134 -12.81 -8.68 12.26
C PRO A 134 -12.24 -7.87 11.08
N LEU A 135 -11.31 -6.97 11.35
CA LEU A 135 -10.63 -6.18 10.32
C LEU A 135 -9.62 -7.03 9.56
N LYS A 136 -9.33 -6.64 8.33
CA LYS A 136 -8.21 -7.20 7.58
C LYS A 136 -6.89 -6.67 8.13
N ILE A 137 -5.82 -7.45 7.98
CA ILE A 137 -4.45 -6.98 8.21
C ILE A 137 -3.76 -6.91 6.85
N VAL A 138 -3.44 -5.71 6.40
CA VAL A 138 -2.86 -5.47 5.08
C VAL A 138 -1.38 -5.19 5.20
N VAL A 139 -0.56 -5.78 4.34
CA VAL A 139 0.84 -5.41 4.16
C VAL A 139 1.00 -4.76 2.81
N ILE A 140 1.35 -3.47 2.77
CA ILE A 140 1.67 -2.76 1.53
C ILE A 140 3.18 -2.80 1.35
N THR A 141 3.66 -3.58 0.37
CA THR A 141 5.08 -3.86 0.20
C THR A 141 5.55 -3.63 -1.24
N ASN A 142 6.80 -3.22 -1.40
CA ASN A 142 7.47 -3.16 -2.69
C ASN A 142 7.97 -4.52 -3.19
N ALA A 143 7.62 -5.58 -2.50
CA ALA A 143 7.91 -6.98 -2.83
C ALA A 143 9.41 -7.39 -2.82
N THR A 144 10.33 -6.50 -2.46
CA THR A 144 11.78 -6.80 -2.53
C THR A 144 12.22 -7.92 -1.58
N LEU A 145 11.52 -8.10 -0.46
CA LEU A 145 11.95 -8.96 0.64
C LEU A 145 11.03 -10.16 0.91
N LEU A 146 10.03 -10.41 0.06
CA LEU A 146 9.05 -11.50 0.24
C LEU A 146 9.66 -12.91 0.25
N HIS A 147 10.90 -13.07 -0.22
CA HIS A 147 11.64 -14.33 -0.18
C HIS A 147 12.28 -14.62 1.18
N ARG A 148 12.35 -13.65 2.08
CA ARG A 148 13.02 -13.82 3.37
C ARG A 148 12.18 -14.66 4.33
N PRO A 149 12.81 -15.64 5.04
CA PRO A 149 12.09 -16.49 6.00
C PRO A 149 11.39 -15.71 7.13
N GLU A 150 12.01 -14.65 7.63
CA GLU A 150 11.42 -13.80 8.66
C GLU A 150 10.20 -13.01 8.19
N VAL A 151 10.16 -12.64 6.89
CA VAL A 151 8.99 -12.01 6.27
C VAL A 151 7.88 -13.05 6.08
N GLU A 152 8.24 -14.23 5.56
CA GLU A 152 7.27 -15.32 5.40
C GLU A 152 6.65 -15.74 6.73
N ALA A 153 7.42 -15.78 7.82
CA ALA A 153 6.89 -16.05 9.15
C ALA A 153 5.81 -15.03 9.57
N GLY A 154 6.03 -13.74 9.30
CA GLY A 154 5.02 -12.71 9.54
C GLY A 154 3.78 -12.88 8.67
N LEU A 155 3.96 -13.15 7.37
CA LEU A 155 2.85 -13.36 6.44
C LEU A 155 2.04 -14.61 6.79
N ALA A 156 2.67 -15.69 7.27
CA ALA A 156 2.00 -16.91 7.72
C ALA A 156 1.10 -16.66 8.95
N ILE A 157 1.48 -15.74 9.83
CA ILE A 157 0.59 -15.28 10.92
C ILE A 157 -0.64 -14.58 10.32
N LEU A 158 -0.43 -13.67 9.36
CA LEU A 158 -1.51 -12.91 8.74
C LEU A 158 -2.48 -13.80 7.97
N ASP A 159 -2.00 -14.88 7.33
CA ASP A 159 -2.85 -15.85 6.62
C ASP A 159 -3.94 -16.46 7.53
N GLN A 160 -3.69 -16.52 8.86
CA GLN A 160 -4.63 -17.02 9.86
C GLN A 160 -5.59 -15.92 10.38
N HIS A 161 -5.35 -14.64 10.02
CA HIS A 161 -6.02 -13.46 10.58
C HIS A 161 -6.55 -12.50 9.51
N ARG A 162 -7.15 -13.03 8.43
CA ARG A 162 -7.67 -12.23 7.30
C ARG A 162 -6.61 -11.32 6.67
N GLY A 163 -5.38 -11.81 6.58
CA GLY A 163 -4.27 -11.08 5.99
C GLY A 163 -4.41 -10.88 4.49
N GLU A 164 -3.96 -9.73 3.99
CA GLU A 164 -3.84 -9.43 2.57
C GLU A 164 -2.45 -8.85 2.29
N VAL A 165 -1.80 -9.33 1.25
CA VAL A 165 -0.55 -8.77 0.74
C VAL A 165 -0.86 -7.91 -0.48
N TRP A 166 -0.62 -6.60 -0.35
CA TRP A 166 -0.74 -5.62 -1.42
C TRP A 166 0.67 -5.30 -1.92
N ALA A 167 1.07 -6.03 -2.95
CA ALA A 167 2.43 -6.02 -3.47
C ALA A 167 2.53 -5.14 -4.71
N LYS A 168 3.57 -4.29 -4.77
CA LYS A 168 3.78 -3.38 -5.89
C LYS A 168 4.40 -4.08 -7.10
N LEU A 169 3.87 -3.73 -8.27
CA LEU A 169 4.44 -4.02 -9.58
C LEU A 169 4.17 -2.83 -10.51
N ASP A 170 5.00 -1.81 -10.43
CA ASP A 170 4.78 -0.50 -11.07
C ASP A 170 5.36 -0.42 -12.50
N ALA A 171 5.96 -1.51 -12.97
CA ALA A 171 6.60 -1.57 -14.29
C ALA A 171 6.44 -2.94 -14.96
N GLY A 172 6.53 -2.94 -16.30
CA GLY A 172 6.63 -4.14 -17.12
C GLY A 172 8.06 -4.42 -17.59
N THR A 173 8.90 -3.37 -17.66
CA THR A 173 10.27 -3.43 -18.14
C THR A 173 11.29 -2.93 -17.12
N GLU A 174 12.53 -3.42 -17.18
CA GLU A 174 13.64 -2.93 -16.34
C GLU A 174 13.89 -1.42 -16.51
N PRO A 175 13.93 -0.85 -17.74
CA PRO A 175 14.13 0.59 -17.89
C PRO A 175 13.04 1.43 -17.24
N TYR A 176 11.77 1.00 -17.33
CA TYR A 176 10.67 1.74 -16.71
C TYR A 176 10.69 1.59 -15.17
N TYR A 177 11.04 0.41 -14.67
CA TYR A 177 11.27 0.18 -13.24
C TYR A 177 12.34 1.13 -12.69
N GLN A 178 13.46 1.31 -13.42
CA GLN A 178 14.50 2.26 -13.02
C GLN A 178 14.03 3.71 -13.10
N LEU A 179 13.13 4.03 -14.02
CA LEU A 179 12.54 5.37 -14.13
C LEU A 179 11.63 5.70 -12.94
N VAL A 180 10.76 4.76 -12.55
CA VAL A 180 9.68 5.05 -11.60
C VAL A 180 9.99 4.62 -10.16
N ASP A 181 10.64 3.47 -9.96
CA ASP A 181 10.93 2.89 -8.64
C ASP A 181 12.36 3.14 -8.16
N ARG A 182 13.30 3.36 -9.08
CA ARG A 182 14.70 3.75 -8.85
C ARG A 182 15.41 2.88 -7.81
N SER A 183 15.24 1.58 -7.89
CA SER A 183 15.80 0.65 -6.92
C SER A 183 17.07 -0.04 -7.43
N LYS A 184 17.99 -0.29 -6.51
CA LYS A 184 19.16 -1.14 -6.77
C LYS A 184 18.84 -2.64 -6.74
N VAL A 185 17.64 -3.00 -6.29
CA VAL A 185 17.18 -4.40 -6.32
C VAL A 185 16.78 -4.73 -7.77
N PRO A 186 17.33 -5.80 -8.38
CA PRO A 186 16.97 -6.17 -9.74
C PRO A 186 15.47 -6.38 -9.91
N PHE A 187 14.87 -5.89 -10.99
CA PHE A 187 13.44 -6.05 -11.29
C PHE A 187 13.01 -7.52 -11.31
N GLN A 188 13.88 -8.42 -11.84
CA GLN A 188 13.62 -9.85 -11.82
C GLN A 188 13.39 -10.39 -10.40
N ARG A 189 14.09 -9.85 -9.38
CA ARG A 189 13.86 -10.25 -7.98
C ARG A 189 12.45 -9.93 -7.52
N ILE A 190 11.87 -8.81 -7.96
CA ILE A 190 10.49 -8.45 -7.65
C ILE A 190 9.54 -9.49 -8.26
N LEU A 191 9.74 -9.84 -9.53
CA LEU A 191 8.93 -10.84 -10.24
C LEU A 191 9.01 -12.22 -9.58
N ASP A 192 10.22 -12.66 -9.23
CA ASP A 192 10.45 -13.95 -8.55
C ASP A 192 9.75 -13.97 -7.18
N ASN A 193 9.83 -12.88 -6.42
CA ASN A 193 9.21 -12.75 -5.12
C ASN A 193 7.68 -12.72 -5.21
N LEU A 194 7.13 -12.03 -6.20
CA LEU A 194 5.68 -12.03 -6.47
C LEU A 194 5.19 -13.44 -6.82
N LEU A 195 5.93 -14.16 -7.66
CA LEU A 195 5.61 -15.53 -8.00
C LEU A 195 5.67 -16.46 -6.79
N LEU A 196 6.75 -16.36 -5.99
CA LEU A 196 6.95 -17.16 -4.78
C LEU A 196 5.81 -16.93 -3.77
N CYS A 197 5.49 -15.67 -3.50
CA CYS A 197 4.44 -15.28 -2.57
C CYS A 197 3.05 -15.67 -3.11
N GLY A 198 2.78 -15.41 -4.40
CA GLY A 198 1.52 -15.69 -5.06
C GLY A 198 1.19 -17.19 -5.18
N LYS A 199 2.18 -18.07 -5.15
CA LYS A 199 1.98 -19.54 -5.05
C LYS A 199 1.50 -20.01 -3.68
N ARG A 200 1.73 -19.20 -2.64
CA ARG A 200 1.37 -19.52 -1.25
C ARG A 200 0.07 -18.88 -0.79
N ARG A 201 -0.20 -17.67 -1.29
CA ARG A 201 -1.38 -16.86 -0.91
C ARG A 201 -1.86 -15.99 -2.05
N THR A 202 -3.09 -15.54 -1.98
CA THR A 202 -3.66 -14.62 -2.98
C THR A 202 -3.08 -13.22 -2.78
N LEU A 203 -2.55 -12.63 -3.87
CA LEU A 203 -2.00 -11.28 -3.88
C LEU A 203 -3.02 -10.26 -4.39
N THR A 204 -2.96 -9.06 -3.84
CA THR A 204 -3.43 -7.84 -4.49
C THR A 204 -2.21 -7.16 -5.10
N ILE A 205 -2.16 -7.04 -6.42
CA ILE A 205 -1.11 -6.29 -7.09
C ILE A 205 -1.48 -4.81 -7.11
N GLN A 206 -0.59 -3.96 -6.64
CA GLN A 206 -0.75 -2.51 -6.70
C GLN A 206 0.16 -1.93 -7.77
N THR A 207 -0.39 -1.15 -8.70
CA THR A 207 0.38 -0.49 -9.74
C THR A 207 0.05 0.99 -9.78
N MET A 208 1.08 1.81 -9.57
CA MET A 208 1.04 3.25 -9.71
C MET A 208 1.45 3.61 -11.14
N PHE A 209 0.54 4.24 -11.90
CA PHE A 209 0.89 4.90 -13.15
C PHE A 209 0.70 6.41 -13.04
N ALA A 210 1.66 7.15 -13.53
CA ALA A 210 1.68 8.61 -13.50
C ALA A 210 2.26 9.16 -14.81
N ARG A 211 2.07 10.45 -15.05
CA ARG A 211 2.88 11.17 -16.03
C ARG A 211 4.23 11.48 -15.40
N VAL A 212 5.29 11.18 -16.09
CA VAL A 212 6.66 11.59 -15.75
C VAL A 212 7.14 12.55 -16.84
N ASP A 213 7.55 13.74 -16.46
CA ASP A 213 7.95 14.79 -17.40
C ASP A 213 6.91 15.06 -18.51
N GLY A 214 5.63 15.05 -18.14
CA GLY A 214 4.51 15.24 -19.05
C GLY A 214 4.14 14.04 -19.94
N GLN A 215 4.92 12.93 -19.88
CA GLN A 215 4.69 11.75 -20.70
C GLN A 215 3.86 10.70 -19.96
N VAL A 216 2.87 10.14 -20.64
CA VAL A 216 2.12 8.96 -20.17
C VAL A 216 2.99 7.70 -20.36
N PRO A 217 2.71 6.61 -19.60
CA PRO A 217 3.38 5.34 -19.85
C PRO A 217 3.23 4.90 -21.32
N PRO A 218 4.31 4.54 -22.02
CA PRO A 218 4.22 4.07 -23.40
C PRO A 218 3.37 2.80 -23.53
N THR A 219 2.68 2.62 -24.66
CA THR A 219 1.88 1.40 -24.91
C THR A 219 2.72 0.14 -24.77
N ALA A 220 3.96 0.13 -25.28
CA ALA A 220 4.86 -1.01 -25.15
C ALA A 220 5.18 -1.36 -23.68
N GLU A 221 5.21 -0.37 -22.78
CA GLU A 221 5.39 -0.58 -21.35
C GLU A 221 4.14 -1.22 -20.73
N ILE A 222 2.95 -0.73 -21.11
CA ILE A 222 1.68 -1.31 -20.65
C ILE A 222 1.55 -2.77 -21.14
N ASP A 223 1.88 -3.05 -22.41
CA ASP A 223 1.86 -4.41 -22.96
C ASP A 223 2.84 -5.33 -22.21
N ALA A 224 4.04 -4.84 -21.91
CA ALA A 224 5.02 -5.59 -21.13
C ALA A 224 4.51 -5.86 -19.69
N TRP A 225 3.91 -4.86 -19.03
CA TRP A 225 3.34 -5.00 -17.70
C TRP A 225 2.18 -6.03 -17.67
N VAL A 226 1.25 -5.98 -18.64
CA VAL A 226 0.21 -7.00 -18.80
C VAL A 226 0.82 -8.38 -19.01
N GLY A 227 1.89 -8.46 -19.81
CA GLY A 227 2.66 -9.69 -20.01
C GLY A 227 3.26 -10.24 -18.71
N ARG A 228 3.75 -9.37 -17.79
CA ARG A 228 4.22 -9.83 -16.46
C ARG A 228 3.08 -10.38 -15.60
N LEU A 229 1.94 -9.71 -15.57
CA LEU A 229 0.76 -10.14 -14.80
C LEU A 229 0.24 -11.51 -15.29
N THR A 230 0.10 -11.67 -16.61
CA THR A 230 -0.33 -12.93 -17.21
C THR A 230 0.68 -14.04 -16.98
N HIS A 231 1.97 -13.76 -17.10
CA HIS A 231 3.03 -14.73 -16.81
C HIS A 231 2.99 -15.19 -15.34
N LEU A 232 2.85 -14.27 -14.38
CA LEU A 232 2.72 -14.63 -12.96
C LEU A 232 1.54 -15.57 -12.73
N ARG A 233 0.35 -15.26 -13.28
CA ARG A 233 -0.83 -16.12 -13.22
C ARG A 233 -0.56 -17.51 -13.83
N ASP A 234 0.00 -17.53 -15.03
CA ASP A 234 0.22 -18.78 -15.79
C ASP A 234 1.28 -19.67 -15.13
N GLN A 235 2.20 -19.08 -14.34
CA GLN A 235 3.14 -19.79 -13.50
C GLN A 235 2.57 -20.21 -12.14
N GLY A 236 1.28 -19.95 -11.89
CA GLY A 236 0.54 -20.41 -10.71
C GLY A 236 0.47 -19.43 -9.55
N ALA A 237 0.81 -18.15 -9.76
CA ALA A 237 0.53 -17.13 -8.74
C ALA A 237 -0.97 -16.81 -8.67
N SER A 238 -1.54 -16.81 -7.47
CA SER A 238 -2.91 -16.38 -7.22
C SER A 238 -2.97 -14.85 -7.15
N ILE A 239 -3.64 -14.23 -8.12
CA ILE A 239 -3.88 -12.78 -8.16
C ILE A 239 -5.37 -12.54 -7.96
N GLY A 240 -5.76 -12.04 -6.79
CA GLY A 240 -7.15 -11.77 -6.42
C GLY A 240 -7.66 -10.43 -6.90
N LEU A 241 -6.77 -9.43 -7.02
CA LEU A 241 -7.11 -8.09 -7.50
C LEU A 241 -5.87 -7.38 -8.02
N ILE A 242 -6.02 -6.61 -9.08
CA ILE A 242 -5.03 -5.63 -9.54
C ILE A 242 -5.61 -4.24 -9.29
N GLN A 243 -4.93 -3.42 -8.49
CA GLN A 243 -5.31 -2.05 -8.19
C GLN A 243 -4.45 -1.11 -9.03
N VAL A 244 -5.00 -0.55 -10.10
CA VAL A 244 -4.35 0.51 -10.88
C VAL A 244 -4.77 1.87 -10.34
N TYR A 245 -3.81 2.69 -10.01
CA TYR A 245 -4.06 4.00 -9.43
C TYR A 245 -3.02 5.02 -9.91
N THR A 246 -3.31 6.29 -9.65
CA THR A 246 -2.40 7.40 -9.95
C THR A 246 -2.19 8.27 -8.72
N VAL A 247 -1.25 9.20 -8.81
CA VAL A 247 -0.97 10.16 -7.74
C VAL A 247 -2.25 10.95 -7.40
N ALA A 248 -2.48 11.14 -6.10
CA ALA A 248 -3.63 11.86 -5.58
C ALA A 248 -3.22 13.02 -4.66
N ARG A 249 -1.92 13.16 -4.45
CA ARG A 249 -1.28 14.15 -3.58
C ARG A 249 -0.03 14.67 -4.27
N ALA A 250 0.48 15.79 -3.81
CA ALA A 250 1.78 16.27 -4.25
C ALA A 250 2.85 15.20 -3.99
N THR A 251 3.66 14.96 -4.99
CA THR A 251 4.86 14.12 -4.92
C THR A 251 6.08 14.99 -4.64
N ALA A 252 7.17 14.38 -4.20
CA ALA A 252 8.43 15.10 -4.02
C ALA A 252 8.93 15.70 -5.34
N GLU A 253 8.59 15.07 -6.48
CA GLU A 253 8.94 15.55 -7.81
C GLU A 253 7.75 16.20 -8.51
N ALA A 254 7.84 17.49 -8.76
CA ALA A 254 6.78 18.27 -9.42
C ALA A 254 6.49 17.81 -10.88
N THR A 255 7.41 17.10 -11.50
CA THR A 255 7.27 16.55 -12.86
C THR A 255 6.40 15.28 -12.91
N VAL A 256 6.10 14.69 -11.74
CA VAL A 256 5.24 13.51 -11.63
C VAL A 256 3.82 13.95 -11.34
N THR A 257 2.91 13.74 -12.28
CA THR A 257 1.52 14.20 -12.21
C THR A 257 0.51 13.08 -12.47
N ALA A 258 -0.75 13.31 -12.06
CA ALA A 258 -1.80 12.33 -12.20
C ALA A 258 -2.16 12.04 -13.66
N LEU A 259 -2.53 10.78 -13.92
CA LEU A 259 -3.28 10.40 -15.11
C LEU A 259 -4.75 10.73 -14.94
N THR A 260 -5.44 10.98 -16.04
CA THR A 260 -6.89 11.10 -16.06
C THR A 260 -7.57 9.74 -15.84
N ALA A 261 -8.84 9.76 -15.45
CA ALA A 261 -9.63 8.53 -15.31
C ALA A 261 -9.71 7.75 -16.65
N ALA A 262 -9.82 8.45 -17.79
CA ALA A 262 -9.85 7.82 -19.09
C ALA A 262 -8.52 7.12 -19.46
N GLU A 263 -7.39 7.71 -19.12
CA GLU A 263 -6.07 7.11 -19.34
C GLU A 263 -5.87 5.88 -18.45
N LEU A 264 -6.30 5.92 -17.19
CA LEU A 264 -6.24 4.75 -16.31
C LEU A 264 -7.16 3.63 -16.79
N GLU A 265 -8.35 3.95 -17.31
CA GLU A 265 -9.26 2.96 -17.90
C GLU A 265 -8.67 2.34 -19.18
N ALA A 266 -7.97 3.12 -20.01
CA ALA A 266 -7.26 2.62 -21.18
C ALA A 266 -6.14 1.63 -20.79
N ILE A 267 -5.41 1.91 -19.70
CA ILE A 267 -4.41 0.99 -19.12
C ILE A 267 -5.06 -0.28 -18.57
N ALA A 268 -6.23 -0.17 -17.96
CA ALA A 268 -6.92 -1.32 -17.36
C ALA A 268 -7.58 -2.23 -18.40
N ALA A 269 -7.93 -1.72 -19.57
CA ALA A 269 -8.66 -2.48 -20.60
C ALA A 269 -7.95 -3.78 -21.04
N PRO A 270 -6.64 -3.78 -21.41
CA PRO A 270 -5.95 -5.02 -21.78
C PRO A 270 -5.85 -6.03 -20.63
N VAL A 271 -5.78 -5.59 -19.38
CA VAL A 271 -5.80 -6.49 -18.22
C VAL A 271 -7.15 -7.20 -18.09
N ARG A 272 -8.26 -6.48 -18.29
CA ARG A 272 -9.62 -7.08 -18.33
C ARG A 272 -9.76 -8.06 -19.49
N ALA A 273 -9.23 -7.72 -20.67
CA ALA A 273 -9.22 -8.59 -21.82
C ALA A 273 -8.42 -9.88 -21.58
N ALA A 274 -7.38 -9.83 -20.75
CA ALA A 274 -6.62 -10.99 -20.31
C ALA A 274 -7.33 -11.83 -19.21
N GLY A 275 -8.54 -11.44 -18.79
CA GLY A 275 -9.33 -12.13 -17.78
C GLY A 275 -8.83 -11.96 -16.33
N LEU A 276 -8.02 -10.93 -16.06
CA LEU A 276 -7.51 -10.64 -14.72
C LEU A 276 -8.42 -9.63 -13.98
N PRO A 277 -8.68 -9.83 -12.67
CA PRO A 277 -9.49 -8.93 -11.88
C PRO A 277 -8.77 -7.60 -11.64
N ILE A 278 -9.38 -6.49 -12.03
CA ILE A 278 -8.77 -5.15 -11.93
C ILE A 278 -9.78 -4.10 -11.47
N ALA A 279 -9.32 -3.20 -10.61
CA ALA A 279 -10.03 -2.00 -10.18
C ALA A 279 -9.17 -0.76 -10.44
N VAL A 280 -9.82 0.33 -10.86
CA VAL A 280 -9.17 1.60 -11.18
C VAL A 280 -9.50 2.63 -10.10
N PHE A 281 -8.49 3.35 -9.65
CA PHE A 281 -8.58 4.38 -8.61
C PHE A 281 -8.00 5.70 -9.14
N PRO A 282 -8.83 6.56 -9.75
CA PRO A 282 -8.37 7.86 -10.25
C PRO A 282 -7.82 8.74 -9.13
N GLY A 283 -6.98 9.69 -9.50
CA GLY A 283 -6.55 10.76 -8.61
C GLY A 283 -7.71 11.68 -8.20
N ASN A 284 -7.41 12.65 -7.36
CA ASN A 284 -8.32 13.75 -7.06
C ASN A 284 -8.22 14.73 -8.24
N ALA A 285 -9.03 14.52 -9.28
CA ALA A 285 -9.23 15.50 -10.36
C ALA A 285 -10.49 16.30 -10.10
#